data_31946986d6e0fedb055dd36eb85970bc
#
_entry.id   31946986d6e0fedb055dd36eb85970bc
#
_cell.length_a   1.000
_cell.length_b   1.000
_cell.length_c   1.000
_cell.angle_alpha   90.00
_cell.angle_beta   90.00
_cell.angle_gamma   90.00
#
_symmetry.space_group_name_H-M   'P 1'
#
loop_
_entity.id
_entity.type
_entity.pdbx_description
1 polymer ?
#
loop_
_entity_poly.entity_id
_entity_poly.type
_entity_poly.pdbx_seq_one_letter_code
_entity_poly.pdbx_strand_id
1 'polypeptide(L)'
;MSRHEHTADRGDVSSCVLKVMPGAADLVIHAEQAPDRLFTARFESPQPAVSVAGGTVRVRYRYSHLRTRGEVALASTVRWAVELRGGAHKVDADLTDVPLAYFDIDQGANLVTLRVSPLAGWVPVRIGGGASHVTIVRPSTAGARLHVQRGAAHLVFDGQHFGAVGGEVRMESPQAGDAGGYDIHVGAGARHLTVATATRPSG
;
A
#
# COMPACT_ATOMS: atom_id res chain seq x y z
N MET A 1 25.95 -4.27 10.79
CA MET A 1 24.67 -3.61 11.15
C MET A 1 23.76 -4.69 11.70
N SER A 2 23.34 -4.58 12.96
CA SER A 2 22.42 -5.57 13.56
C SER A 2 21.02 -5.32 13.04
N ARG A 3 20.45 -6.30 12.35
CA ARG A 3 19.02 -6.35 12.03
C ARG A 3 18.31 -7.11 13.14
N HIS A 4 17.25 -6.56 13.65
CA HIS A 4 16.41 -7.24 14.63
C HIS A 4 15.13 -7.70 13.96
N GLU A 5 14.78 -8.95 14.23
CA GLU A 5 13.62 -9.62 13.67
C GLU A 5 12.53 -9.73 14.72
N HIS A 6 11.32 -9.40 14.33
CA HIS A 6 10.09 -9.61 15.09
C HIS A 6 9.18 -10.53 14.29
N THR A 7 8.66 -11.55 14.93
CA THR A 7 7.76 -12.53 14.32
C THR A 7 6.57 -12.80 15.23
N ALA A 8 5.48 -13.26 14.66
CA ALA A 8 4.38 -13.88 15.39
C ALA A 8 3.82 -15.04 14.56
N ASP A 9 3.34 -16.05 15.25
CA ASP A 9 2.67 -17.17 14.61
C ASP A 9 1.27 -16.75 14.16
N ARG A 10 0.81 -17.31 13.05
CA ARG A 10 -0.48 -17.01 12.47
C ARG A 10 -1.64 -17.53 13.34
N GLY A 11 -1.53 -18.73 13.89
CA GLY A 11 -2.63 -19.38 14.56
C GLY A 11 -3.90 -19.43 13.69
N ASP A 12 -5.05 -19.13 14.27
CA ASP A 12 -6.36 -19.07 13.59
C ASP A 12 -6.73 -17.68 13.04
N VAL A 13 -5.74 -16.77 12.92
CA VAL A 13 -5.99 -15.41 12.42
C VAL A 13 -6.34 -15.44 10.94
N SER A 14 -7.55 -14.98 10.59
CA SER A 14 -8.03 -14.86 9.20
C SER A 14 -7.97 -13.43 8.66
N SER A 15 -7.90 -12.43 9.55
CA SER A 15 -7.77 -11.01 9.19
C SER A 15 -6.91 -10.27 10.20
N CYS A 16 -6.11 -9.32 9.72
CA CYS A 16 -5.20 -8.55 10.57
C CYS A 16 -4.97 -7.13 10.00
N VAL A 17 -4.61 -6.21 10.86
CA VAL A 17 -4.21 -4.84 10.50
C VAL A 17 -2.72 -4.68 10.72
N LEU A 18 -1.98 -4.25 9.68
CA LEU A 18 -0.63 -3.70 9.85
C LEU A 18 -0.74 -2.20 10.03
N LYS A 19 -0.31 -1.69 11.17
CA LYS A 19 -0.33 -0.26 11.50
C LYS A 19 1.07 0.26 11.76
N VAL A 20 1.55 1.17 10.90
CA VAL A 20 2.87 1.81 11.02
C VAL A 20 2.69 3.26 11.45
N MET A 21 3.38 3.69 12.51
CA MET A 21 3.23 5.05 13.09
C MET A 21 4.50 5.53 13.81
N PRO A 22 4.77 6.84 13.87
CA PRO A 22 4.21 7.89 13.02
C PRO A 22 4.90 7.89 11.65
N GLY A 23 4.13 7.61 10.59
CA GLY A 23 4.61 7.56 9.21
C GLY A 23 5.43 6.32 8.86
N ALA A 24 5.62 6.11 7.57
CA ALA A 24 6.47 5.07 7.00
C ALA A 24 7.56 5.71 6.13
N ALA A 25 8.81 5.33 6.34
CA ALA A 25 9.93 5.80 5.53
C ALA A 25 10.87 4.62 5.23
N ASP A 26 11.25 4.46 3.96
CA ASP A 26 12.10 3.37 3.46
C ASP A 26 11.60 1.99 3.91
N LEU A 27 10.32 1.71 3.63
CA LEU A 27 9.63 0.49 4.06
C LEU A 27 9.32 -0.40 2.86
N VAL A 28 9.67 -1.68 2.99
CA VAL A 28 9.29 -2.73 2.05
C VAL A 28 8.25 -3.62 2.72
N ILE A 29 7.13 -3.88 2.02
CA ILE A 29 6.07 -4.79 2.47
C ILE A 29 5.88 -5.84 1.38
N HIS A 30 5.86 -7.12 1.74
CA HIS A 30 5.69 -8.21 0.78
C HIS A 30 5.04 -9.45 1.43
N ALA A 31 4.82 -10.52 0.64
CA ALA A 31 4.28 -11.77 1.16
C ALA A 31 5.29 -12.52 2.04
N GLU A 32 4.82 -13.08 3.16
CA GLU A 32 5.59 -14.01 4.01
C GLU A 32 5.65 -15.40 3.33
N GLN A 33 6.84 -15.98 3.33
CA GLN A 33 7.07 -17.29 2.74
C GLN A 33 6.81 -18.45 3.72
N ALA A 34 6.91 -18.18 5.02
CA ALA A 34 6.68 -19.22 6.05
C ALA A 34 5.17 -19.35 6.33
N PRO A 35 4.55 -20.53 6.10
CA PRO A 35 3.10 -20.70 6.13
C PRO A 35 2.49 -20.53 7.52
N ASP A 36 3.27 -20.82 8.57
CA ASP A 36 2.80 -20.75 9.96
C ASP A 36 2.97 -19.38 10.61
N ARG A 37 3.67 -18.45 9.93
CA ARG A 37 3.89 -17.09 10.45
C ARG A 37 2.79 -16.16 10.04
N LEU A 38 2.36 -15.33 10.99
CA LEU A 38 1.47 -14.19 10.72
C LEU A 38 2.23 -13.09 9.99
N PHE A 39 3.42 -12.75 10.49
CA PHE A 39 4.32 -11.79 9.86
C PHE A 39 5.76 -12.01 10.31
N THR A 40 6.67 -11.48 9.51
CA THR A 40 8.08 -11.27 9.88
C THR A 40 8.42 -9.81 9.61
N ALA A 41 8.99 -9.12 10.60
CA ALA A 41 9.41 -7.74 10.43
C ALA A 41 10.87 -7.56 10.82
N ARG A 42 11.65 -6.92 9.95
CA ARG A 42 13.08 -6.65 10.13
C ARG A 42 13.35 -5.17 9.99
N PHE A 43 14.02 -4.60 10.96
CA PHE A 43 14.35 -3.18 10.97
C PHE A 43 15.83 -2.95 11.23
N GLU A 44 16.37 -1.91 10.59
CA GLU A 44 17.68 -1.37 10.93
C GLU A 44 17.58 -0.50 12.19
N SER A 45 18.71 -0.27 12.85
CA SER A 45 18.76 0.60 14.06
C SER A 45 18.62 2.08 13.70
N PRO A 46 17.87 2.89 14.46
CA PRO A 46 17.12 2.57 15.67
C PRO A 46 15.80 1.85 15.35
N GLN A 47 15.49 0.84 16.17
CA GLN A 47 14.35 -0.02 15.95
C GLN A 47 13.04 0.62 16.39
N PRO A 48 11.94 0.37 15.66
CA PRO A 48 10.61 0.60 16.17
C PRO A 48 10.22 -0.42 17.24
N ALA A 49 9.27 -0.06 18.08
CA ALA A 49 8.57 -1.03 18.92
C ALA A 49 7.55 -1.77 18.05
N VAL A 50 7.59 -3.09 18.06
CA VAL A 50 6.62 -3.95 17.39
C VAL A 50 5.77 -4.65 18.44
N SER A 51 4.45 -4.61 18.29
CA SER A 51 3.50 -5.27 19.18
C SER A 51 2.36 -5.87 18.40
N VAL A 52 1.82 -6.99 18.89
CA VAL A 52 0.66 -7.68 18.33
C VAL A 52 -0.43 -7.73 19.40
N ALA A 53 -1.59 -7.16 19.10
CA ALA A 53 -2.73 -7.21 20.02
C ALA A 53 -4.04 -7.04 19.24
N GLY A 54 -5.07 -7.83 19.55
CA GLY A 54 -6.41 -7.67 19.02
C GLY A 54 -6.49 -7.65 17.49
N GLY A 55 -5.79 -8.57 16.79
CA GLY A 55 -5.77 -8.60 15.33
C GLY A 55 -5.02 -7.42 14.68
N THR A 56 -4.12 -6.77 15.41
CA THR A 56 -3.33 -5.63 14.91
C THR A 56 -1.85 -5.84 15.20
N VAL A 57 -1.03 -5.76 14.15
CA VAL A 57 0.43 -5.64 14.23
C VAL A 57 0.76 -4.15 14.19
N ARG A 58 1.30 -3.61 15.28
CA ARG A 58 1.71 -2.21 15.38
C ARG A 58 3.22 -2.08 15.32
N VAL A 59 3.68 -1.27 14.37
CA VAL A 59 5.07 -0.83 14.24
C VAL A 59 5.13 0.63 14.64
N ARG A 60 5.77 0.94 15.78
CA ARG A 60 5.82 2.29 16.33
C ARG A 60 7.25 2.79 16.41
N TYR A 61 7.58 3.77 15.58
CA TYR A 61 8.85 4.48 15.66
C TYR A 61 8.84 5.48 16.83
N ARG A 62 9.94 5.58 17.56
CA ARG A 62 10.07 6.55 18.67
C ARG A 62 10.20 7.99 18.16
N TYR A 63 10.81 8.15 16.99
CA TYR A 63 11.11 9.46 16.41
C TYR A 63 10.73 9.47 14.93
N SER A 64 9.93 10.44 14.52
CA SER A 64 9.43 10.57 13.14
C SER A 64 10.50 10.97 12.12
N HIS A 65 11.63 11.49 12.57
CA HIS A 65 12.73 11.97 11.70
C HIS A 65 13.84 10.92 11.47
N LEU A 66 13.82 9.80 12.19
CA LEU A 66 14.78 8.73 11.99
C LEU A 66 14.28 7.80 10.87
N ARG A 67 14.89 7.94 9.70
CA ARG A 67 14.62 7.10 8.53
C ARG A 67 15.42 5.81 8.66
N THR A 68 14.79 4.76 9.14
CA THR A 68 15.39 3.43 9.17
C THR A 68 14.70 2.54 8.17
N ARG A 69 15.50 1.81 7.41
CA ARG A 69 14.98 0.82 6.47
C ARG A 69 14.27 -0.28 7.24
N GLY A 70 13.04 -0.57 6.82
CA GLY A 70 12.20 -1.63 7.36
C GLY A 70 11.74 -2.58 6.28
N GLU A 71 11.55 -3.83 6.66
CA GLU A 71 10.99 -4.88 5.83
C GLU A 71 9.92 -5.60 6.64
N VAL A 72 8.72 -5.76 6.07
CA VAL A 72 7.61 -6.46 6.71
C VAL A 72 7.02 -7.47 5.73
N ALA A 73 7.16 -8.75 6.03
CA ALA A 73 6.55 -9.84 5.31
C ALA A 73 5.22 -10.21 5.98
N LEU A 74 4.15 -10.37 5.19
CA LEU A 74 2.78 -10.60 5.66
C LEU A 74 2.26 -11.94 5.16
N ALA A 75 1.59 -12.72 6.02
CA ALA A 75 1.00 -14.00 5.65
C ALA A 75 0.05 -13.87 4.45
N SER A 76 0.27 -14.67 3.41
CA SER A 76 -0.55 -14.70 2.19
C SER A 76 -1.95 -15.31 2.38
N THR A 77 -2.17 -16.01 3.50
CA THR A 77 -3.44 -16.65 3.85
C THR A 77 -4.34 -15.80 4.75
N VAL A 78 -3.86 -14.61 5.13
CA VAL A 78 -4.56 -13.67 6.03
C VAL A 78 -5.00 -12.45 5.22
N ARG A 79 -6.22 -11.97 5.45
CA ARG A 79 -6.70 -10.73 4.82
C ARG A 79 -6.18 -9.52 5.59
N TRP A 80 -5.34 -8.71 4.95
CA TRP A 80 -4.68 -7.59 5.59
C TRP A 80 -5.32 -6.25 5.30
N ALA A 81 -5.41 -5.42 6.32
CA ALA A 81 -5.53 -3.98 6.18
C ALA A 81 -4.18 -3.32 6.48
N VAL A 82 -3.75 -2.37 5.66
CA VAL A 82 -2.47 -1.67 5.84
C VAL A 82 -2.74 -0.20 6.12
N GLU A 83 -2.28 0.29 7.27
CA GLU A 83 -2.43 1.67 7.72
C GLU A 83 -1.05 2.33 7.95
N LEU A 84 -0.74 3.33 7.14
CA LEU A 84 0.46 4.16 7.30
C LEU A 84 0.05 5.51 7.89
N ARG A 85 0.17 5.63 9.22
CA ARG A 85 -0.29 6.79 9.99
C ARG A 85 0.80 7.84 10.11
N GLY A 86 0.60 9.02 9.50
CA GLY A 86 1.57 10.13 9.48
C GLY A 86 2.33 10.26 8.16
N GLY A 87 1.77 9.74 7.07
CA GLY A 87 2.32 9.82 5.72
C GLY A 87 3.27 8.68 5.34
N ALA A 88 3.63 8.63 4.07
CA ALA A 88 4.51 7.62 3.51
C ALA A 88 5.58 8.24 2.59
N HIS A 89 6.83 7.82 2.77
CA HIS A 89 7.94 8.20 1.91
C HIS A 89 8.79 6.98 1.59
N LYS A 90 9.02 6.72 0.30
CA LYS A 90 9.82 5.58 -0.18
C LYS A 90 9.30 4.25 0.39
N VAL A 91 8.07 3.92 0.03
CA VAL A 91 7.41 2.66 0.38
C VAL A 91 7.26 1.80 -0.86
N ASP A 92 7.74 0.57 -0.80
CA ASP A 92 7.51 -0.45 -1.82
C ASP A 92 6.68 -1.58 -1.20
N ALA A 93 5.40 -1.67 -1.58
CA ALA A 93 4.47 -2.66 -1.09
C ALA A 93 4.08 -3.61 -2.23
N ASP A 94 4.64 -4.81 -2.21
CA ASP A 94 4.26 -5.89 -3.11
C ASP A 94 3.27 -6.82 -2.41
N LEU A 95 1.99 -6.58 -2.65
CA LEU A 95 0.86 -7.31 -2.08
C LEU A 95 0.17 -8.18 -3.14
N THR A 96 0.88 -8.60 -4.18
CA THR A 96 0.32 -9.44 -5.26
C THR A 96 -0.14 -10.80 -4.75
N ASP A 97 0.50 -11.33 -3.71
CA ASP A 97 0.15 -12.59 -3.06
C ASP A 97 -0.46 -12.40 -1.66
N VAL A 98 -0.81 -11.15 -1.29
CA VAL A 98 -1.40 -10.83 0.02
C VAL A 98 -2.83 -10.33 -0.15
N PRO A 99 -3.86 -11.03 0.37
CA PRO A 99 -5.23 -10.56 0.31
C PRO A 99 -5.40 -9.24 1.05
N LEU A 100 -5.78 -8.19 0.32
CA LEU A 100 -5.90 -6.84 0.85
C LEU A 100 -7.36 -6.51 1.20
N ALA A 101 -7.61 -5.98 2.40
CA ALA A 101 -8.90 -5.43 2.80
C ALA A 101 -8.99 -3.94 2.45
N TYR A 102 -7.94 -3.19 2.76
CA TYR A 102 -7.75 -1.80 2.33
C TYR A 102 -6.28 -1.38 2.53
N PHE A 103 -5.88 -0.30 1.84
CA PHE A 103 -4.59 0.35 2.01
C PHE A 103 -4.82 1.84 2.28
N ASP A 104 -4.36 2.33 3.43
CA ASP A 104 -4.65 3.69 3.89
C ASP A 104 -3.37 4.43 4.30
N ILE A 105 -3.09 5.55 3.67
CA ILE A 105 -2.09 6.53 4.06
C ILE A 105 -2.84 7.78 4.52
N ASP A 106 -2.84 8.08 5.82
CA ASP A 106 -3.70 9.14 6.38
C ASP A 106 -3.26 10.57 6.02
N GLN A 107 -2.02 10.74 5.58
CA GLN A 107 -1.48 12.01 5.10
C GLN A 107 -0.98 11.89 3.66
N GLY A 108 0.12 12.58 3.32
CA GLY A 108 0.69 12.55 1.97
C GLY A 108 1.55 11.32 1.70
N ALA A 109 1.65 10.98 0.41
CA ALA A 109 2.49 9.92 -0.11
C ALA A 109 3.53 10.46 -1.08
N ASN A 110 4.79 10.04 -0.92
CA ASN A 110 5.87 10.36 -1.84
C ASN A 110 6.76 9.15 -2.10
N LEU A 111 7.05 8.84 -3.37
CA LEU A 111 7.82 7.69 -3.79
C LEU A 111 7.22 6.37 -3.26
N VAL A 112 5.93 6.13 -3.56
CA VAL A 112 5.21 4.94 -3.13
C VAL A 112 4.90 4.06 -4.32
N THR A 113 5.28 2.79 -4.25
CA THR A 113 4.86 1.76 -5.20
C THR A 113 3.99 0.75 -4.46
N LEU A 114 2.79 0.51 -4.98
CA LEU A 114 1.84 -0.46 -4.47
C LEU A 114 1.46 -1.43 -5.59
N ARG A 115 1.81 -2.71 -5.44
CA ARG A 115 1.35 -3.79 -6.30
C ARG A 115 0.31 -4.59 -5.54
N VAL A 116 -0.82 -4.90 -6.18
CA VAL A 116 -1.97 -5.49 -5.50
C VAL A 116 -2.46 -6.76 -6.17
N SER A 117 -3.09 -7.63 -5.37
CA SER A 117 -3.61 -8.94 -5.78
C SER A 117 -4.92 -8.85 -6.54
N PRO A 118 -5.28 -9.88 -7.32
CA PRO A 118 -6.66 -10.03 -7.78
C PRO A 118 -7.59 -10.31 -6.58
N LEU A 119 -8.72 -9.59 -6.51
CA LEU A 119 -9.69 -9.72 -5.41
C LEU A 119 -11.12 -9.70 -5.94
N ALA A 120 -12.03 -10.26 -5.17
CA ALA A 120 -13.46 -10.09 -5.37
C ALA A 120 -13.94 -8.83 -4.62
N GLY A 121 -14.74 -8.00 -5.30
CA GLY A 121 -15.28 -6.76 -4.77
C GLY A 121 -14.33 -5.56 -4.88
N TRP A 122 -14.76 -4.44 -4.31
CA TRP A 122 -14.01 -3.17 -4.36
C TRP A 122 -13.16 -2.98 -3.11
N VAL A 123 -11.86 -2.73 -3.32
CA VAL A 123 -10.89 -2.53 -2.25
C VAL A 123 -10.45 -1.07 -2.21
N PRO A 124 -10.65 -0.37 -1.08
CA PRO A 124 -10.23 1.02 -0.93
C PRO A 124 -8.71 1.15 -0.87
N VAL A 125 -8.16 2.11 -1.65
CA VAL A 125 -6.79 2.62 -1.55
C VAL A 125 -6.88 4.12 -1.32
N ARG A 126 -6.51 4.58 -0.12
CA ARG A 126 -6.67 5.99 0.27
C ARG A 126 -5.34 6.65 0.55
N ILE A 127 -5.18 7.87 0.06
CA ILE A 127 -4.11 8.79 0.38
C ILE A 127 -4.77 10.08 0.86
N GLY A 128 -4.78 10.33 2.17
CA GLY A 128 -5.51 11.43 2.79
C GLY A 128 -5.00 12.82 2.41
N GLY A 129 -3.73 12.92 2.06
CA GLY A 129 -3.10 14.14 1.55
C GLY A 129 -2.80 14.11 0.05
N GLY A 130 -1.70 14.77 -0.35
CA GLY A 130 -1.23 14.76 -1.72
C GLY A 130 -0.42 13.51 -2.07
N ALA A 131 -0.44 13.14 -3.36
CA ALA A 131 0.36 12.05 -3.91
C ALA A 131 1.45 12.59 -4.84
N SER A 132 2.70 12.19 -4.62
CA SER A 132 3.83 12.55 -5.47
C SER A 132 4.66 11.31 -5.80
N HIS A 133 4.90 11.02 -7.08
CA HIS A 133 5.60 9.82 -7.52
C HIS A 133 5.00 8.55 -6.91
N VAL A 134 3.69 8.37 -7.10
CA VAL A 134 2.95 7.19 -6.62
C VAL A 134 2.59 6.31 -7.81
N THR A 135 2.91 5.03 -7.68
CA THR A 135 2.58 4.01 -8.69
C THR A 135 1.72 2.94 -8.04
N ILE A 136 0.55 2.68 -8.61
CA ILE A 136 -0.35 1.60 -8.21
C ILE A 136 -0.49 0.64 -9.38
N VAL A 137 -0.09 -0.61 -9.18
CA VAL A 137 -0.14 -1.67 -10.21
C VAL A 137 -1.14 -2.72 -9.77
N ARG A 138 -2.15 -2.94 -10.58
CA ARG A 138 -3.22 -3.91 -10.35
C ARG A 138 -3.22 -5.02 -11.42
N PRO A 139 -3.82 -6.17 -11.14
CA PRO A 139 -4.07 -7.19 -12.17
C PRO A 139 -4.91 -6.62 -13.32
N SER A 140 -4.67 -7.10 -14.53
CA SER A 140 -5.44 -6.70 -15.72
C SER A 140 -6.93 -7.06 -15.65
N THR A 141 -7.29 -8.02 -14.78
CA THR A 141 -8.67 -8.46 -14.53
C THR A 141 -9.43 -7.62 -13.50
N ALA A 142 -8.72 -6.83 -12.70
CA ALA A 142 -9.32 -5.97 -11.68
C ALA A 142 -9.63 -4.57 -12.24
N GLY A 143 -10.78 -4.01 -11.92
CA GLY A 143 -11.13 -2.63 -12.24
C GLY A 143 -10.32 -1.61 -11.43
N ALA A 144 -10.35 -0.35 -11.86
CA ALA A 144 -9.88 0.78 -11.08
C ALA A 144 -10.85 1.96 -11.20
N ARG A 145 -11.10 2.61 -10.07
CA ARG A 145 -11.71 3.93 -9.97
C ARG A 145 -10.71 4.87 -9.33
N LEU A 146 -10.46 6.00 -9.95
CA LEU A 146 -9.54 7.02 -9.43
C LEU A 146 -10.31 8.30 -9.16
N HIS A 147 -10.13 8.83 -7.96
CA HIS A 147 -10.64 10.13 -7.54
C HIS A 147 -9.51 10.97 -6.93
N VAL A 148 -9.17 12.11 -7.56
CA VAL A 148 -8.21 13.09 -7.05
C VAL A 148 -8.94 14.40 -6.79
N GLN A 149 -8.93 14.90 -5.55
CA GLN A 149 -9.76 16.04 -5.16
C GLN A 149 -9.32 17.39 -5.72
N ARG A 150 -8.01 17.62 -5.92
CA ARG A 150 -7.46 18.95 -6.22
C ARG A 150 -6.54 18.98 -7.44
N GLY A 151 -6.91 18.29 -8.50
CA GLY A 151 -6.15 18.25 -9.75
C GLY A 151 -4.96 17.31 -9.75
N ALA A 152 -4.47 17.07 -10.95
CA ALA A 152 -3.33 16.19 -11.18
C ALA A 152 -2.39 16.78 -12.23
N ALA A 153 -1.09 16.50 -12.09
CA ALA A 153 -0.09 16.78 -13.09
C ALA A 153 0.72 15.50 -13.37
N HIS A 154 0.99 15.23 -14.65
CA HIS A 154 1.68 14.00 -15.08
C HIS A 154 0.97 12.73 -14.56
N LEU A 155 -0.34 12.66 -14.77
CA LEU A 155 -1.14 11.49 -14.43
C LEU A 155 -1.07 10.47 -15.56
N VAL A 156 -0.84 9.21 -15.21
CA VAL A 156 -0.96 8.06 -16.12
C VAL A 156 -2.05 7.14 -15.57
N PHE A 157 -3.06 6.86 -16.40
CA PHE A 157 -4.14 5.94 -16.05
C PHE A 157 -4.35 4.94 -17.19
N ASP A 158 -4.07 3.67 -16.93
CA ASP A 158 -4.13 2.55 -17.89
C ASP A 158 -3.42 2.86 -19.22
N GLY A 159 -2.21 3.40 -19.13
CA GLY A 159 -1.38 3.75 -20.29
C GLY A 159 -1.74 5.07 -20.97
N GLN A 160 -2.84 5.71 -20.60
CA GLN A 160 -3.19 7.05 -21.09
C GLN A 160 -2.48 8.13 -20.25
N HIS A 161 -1.84 9.08 -20.92
CA HIS A 161 -1.08 10.15 -20.32
C HIS A 161 -1.89 11.45 -20.30
N PHE A 162 -2.01 12.05 -19.12
CA PHE A 162 -2.65 13.34 -18.89
C PHE A 162 -1.61 14.32 -18.37
N GLY A 163 -1.52 15.50 -18.96
CA GLY A 163 -0.61 16.56 -18.56
C GLY A 163 -1.03 17.19 -17.21
N ALA A 164 -1.44 18.45 -17.25
CA ALA A 164 -2.02 19.15 -16.10
C ALA A 164 -3.55 19.15 -16.22
N VAL A 165 -4.22 18.59 -15.21
CA VAL A 165 -5.67 18.55 -15.09
C VAL A 165 -6.04 19.31 -13.83
N GLY A 166 -6.74 20.44 -13.97
CA GLY A 166 -7.22 21.24 -12.85
C GLY A 166 -8.53 20.73 -12.29
N GLY A 167 -8.83 21.09 -11.04
CA GLY A 167 -10.07 20.71 -10.39
C GLY A 167 -10.09 19.23 -9.93
N GLU A 168 -11.28 18.72 -9.74
CA GLU A 168 -11.48 17.33 -9.36
C GLU A 168 -11.29 16.41 -10.57
N VAL A 169 -10.57 15.30 -10.38
CA VAL A 169 -10.32 14.29 -11.42
C VAL A 169 -10.99 12.98 -11.03
N ARG A 170 -11.82 12.44 -11.91
CA ARG A 170 -12.44 11.12 -11.77
C ARG A 170 -12.21 10.31 -13.03
N MET A 171 -11.75 9.09 -12.84
CA MET A 171 -11.46 8.15 -13.92
C MET A 171 -11.91 6.75 -13.54
N GLU A 172 -12.35 5.99 -14.53
CA GLU A 172 -12.67 4.58 -14.37
C GLU A 172 -12.02 3.77 -15.51
N SER A 173 -11.50 2.60 -15.16
CA SER A 173 -10.99 1.66 -16.15
C SER A 173 -12.14 0.94 -16.87
N PRO A 174 -11.93 0.44 -18.10
CA PRO A 174 -12.94 -0.37 -18.79
C PRO A 174 -13.36 -1.63 -18.01
N GLN A 175 -12.50 -2.13 -17.13
CA GLN A 175 -12.76 -3.29 -16.26
C GLN A 175 -13.51 -2.92 -14.98
N ALA A 176 -13.88 -1.65 -14.75
CA ALA A 176 -14.60 -1.17 -13.56
C ALA A 176 -16.09 -1.55 -13.59
N GLY A 177 -16.38 -2.83 -13.75
CA GLY A 177 -17.73 -3.39 -13.68
C GLY A 177 -18.04 -3.99 -12.31
N ASP A 178 -19.01 -4.91 -12.27
CA ASP A 178 -19.49 -5.56 -11.04
C ASP A 178 -18.48 -6.54 -10.41
N ALA A 179 -17.45 -6.98 -11.17
CA ALA A 179 -16.45 -7.92 -10.68
C ALA A 179 -15.55 -7.37 -9.57
N GLY A 180 -15.53 -6.04 -9.39
CA GLY A 180 -14.73 -5.37 -8.37
C GLY A 180 -13.40 -4.84 -8.89
N GLY A 181 -12.59 -4.29 -7.98
CA GLY A 181 -11.32 -3.65 -8.31
C GLY A 181 -10.80 -2.79 -7.17
N TYR A 182 -10.11 -1.72 -7.52
CA TYR A 182 -9.51 -0.80 -6.57
C TYR A 182 -10.14 0.59 -6.68
N ASP A 183 -10.66 1.07 -5.54
CA ASP A 183 -11.21 2.42 -5.39
C ASP A 183 -10.14 3.33 -4.78
N ILE A 184 -9.48 4.10 -5.66
CA ILE A 184 -8.29 4.89 -5.35
C ILE A 184 -8.72 6.34 -5.10
N HIS A 185 -8.49 6.83 -3.89
CA HIS A 185 -8.84 8.18 -3.49
C HIS A 185 -7.60 8.97 -3.02
N VAL A 186 -7.38 10.16 -3.61
CA VAL A 186 -6.35 11.11 -3.21
C VAL A 186 -7.00 12.38 -2.70
N GLY A 187 -6.86 12.67 -1.41
CA GLY A 187 -7.53 13.77 -0.70
C GLY A 187 -7.03 15.18 -1.02
N ALA A 188 -5.95 15.30 -1.78
CA ALA A 188 -5.45 16.58 -2.28
C ALA A 188 -5.04 16.45 -3.75
N GLY A 189 -4.01 17.17 -4.20
CA GLY A 189 -3.49 17.09 -5.57
C GLY A 189 -2.55 15.89 -5.78
N ALA A 190 -2.40 15.47 -7.02
CA ALA A 190 -1.46 14.42 -7.42
C ALA A 190 -0.42 14.95 -8.40
N ARG A 191 0.82 14.47 -8.26
CA ARG A 191 1.90 14.73 -9.23
C ARG A 191 2.66 13.45 -9.49
N HIS A 192 2.85 13.08 -10.77
CA HIS A 192 3.43 11.81 -11.18
C HIS A 192 2.71 10.62 -10.53
N LEU A 193 1.37 10.58 -10.67
CA LEU A 193 0.55 9.46 -10.24
C LEU A 193 0.35 8.51 -11.42
N THR A 194 0.68 7.24 -11.22
CA THR A 194 0.47 6.18 -12.20
C THR A 194 -0.46 5.13 -11.62
N VAL A 195 -1.56 4.84 -12.32
CA VAL A 195 -2.41 3.68 -12.08
C VAL A 195 -2.34 2.82 -13.33
N ALA A 196 -1.83 1.60 -13.21
CA ALA A 196 -1.56 0.72 -14.35
C ALA A 196 -1.94 -0.72 -14.06
N THR A 197 -2.09 -1.49 -15.12
CA THR A 197 -2.21 -2.95 -15.05
C THR A 197 -0.83 -3.61 -15.07
N ALA A 198 -0.69 -4.71 -14.31
CA ALA A 198 0.50 -5.54 -14.39
C ALA A 198 0.67 -6.08 -15.83
N THR A 199 1.84 -5.85 -16.40
CA THR A 199 2.20 -6.47 -17.68
C THR A 199 2.41 -7.97 -17.42
N ARG A 200 1.67 -8.84 -18.11
CA ARG A 200 1.93 -10.28 -18.05
C ARG A 200 3.35 -10.51 -18.60
N PRO A 201 4.26 -11.17 -17.87
CA PRO A 201 5.52 -11.56 -18.48
C PRO A 201 5.18 -12.42 -19.71
N SER A 202 5.69 -12.02 -20.87
CA SER A 202 5.62 -12.84 -22.08
C SER A 202 6.45 -14.10 -21.79
N GLY A 203 5.77 -15.25 -21.65
CA GLY A 203 6.40 -16.56 -21.53
C GLY A 203 7.06 -16.99 -22.84
#